data_c17cd2257c12e05f4fa6cab432c844ce
#
_entry.id   c17cd2257c12e05f4fa6cab432c844ce
#
_cell.length_a   1.000
_cell.length_b   1.000
_cell.length_c   1.000
_cell.angle_alpha   90.00
_cell.angle_beta   90.00
_cell.angle_gamma   90.00
#
_symmetry.space_group_name_H-M   'P 1'
#
loop_
_entity.id
_entity.type
_entity.pdbx_description
1 polymer ?
#
loop_
_entity_poly.entity_id
_entity_poly.type
_entity_poly.pdbx_seq_one_letter_code
_entity_poly.pdbx_strand_id
1 'polypeptide(L)'
;DFVNNNNLRNCYTTAYIQLDRSGRDFFTDSSGETQILPLTGIDPMTGGPVIGCDGGSNTIVADGVCLHPDTLSDGHGARLNPNLYRDARGKLERHNLFVFINHEMKSGKEMYAEIGRYTSEYEKNKESGGIFSVQKQYMRNNYWAQQLEDQTGHDINRTWLVDSWRPHNVQRQVHNEKETYRFVLGFRGQTDSGWDWDTGLVVSKATMDDVTANRIGAHELYEGLNDTTSAAINPFSKDNNNIERALVDVYRYDTSKLRSFDFKLSKPDLFSTKAGDVALLIGGEYRHEAYADDRDPLLDGTVPFANYQGMTHPFVSAVIGSSPSTDTFGERNVDSLFMEMQIPVTEKINAQAA
;
A
#
# COMPACT_ATOMS: atom_id res chain seq x y z
N ASP A 1 -19.50 -4.95 22.61
CA ASP A 1 -19.41 -6.39 22.96
C ASP A 1 -18.22 -7.15 22.34
N PHE A 2 -17.50 -6.53 21.42
CA PHE A 2 -16.28 -7.12 20.85
C PHE A 2 -15.03 -6.89 21.71
N VAL A 3 -15.10 -6.07 22.73
CA VAL A 3 -13.96 -5.59 23.52
C VAL A 3 -13.55 -6.57 24.63
N ASN A 4 -14.42 -7.48 25.03
CA ASN A 4 -14.19 -8.38 26.18
C ASN A 4 -13.78 -9.81 25.84
N ASN A 5 -13.46 -10.11 24.59
CA ASN A 5 -13.11 -11.47 24.20
C ASN A 5 -11.59 -11.65 24.13
N ASN A 6 -11.02 -12.52 24.96
CA ASN A 6 -9.59 -12.87 25.01
C ASN A 6 -8.98 -13.28 23.65
N ASN A 7 -9.80 -13.50 22.64
CA ASN A 7 -9.38 -13.80 21.28
C ASN A 7 -9.01 -12.55 20.43
N LEU A 8 -9.16 -11.35 20.96
CA LEU A 8 -8.88 -10.10 20.24
C LEU A 8 -7.42 -9.62 20.36
N ARG A 9 -6.54 -10.43 20.92
CA ARG A 9 -5.10 -10.09 21.02
C ARG A 9 -4.49 -9.63 19.71
N ASN A 10 -4.98 -10.12 18.58
CA ASN A 10 -4.50 -9.73 17.26
C ASN A 10 -5.05 -8.37 16.74
N CYS A 11 -6.02 -7.78 17.43
CA CYS A 11 -6.63 -6.52 17.03
C CYS A 11 -5.97 -5.29 17.67
N TYR A 12 -5.11 -5.48 18.64
CA TYR A 12 -4.48 -4.40 19.41
C TYR A 12 -2.98 -4.35 19.16
N THR A 13 -2.47 -3.14 19.06
CA THR A 13 -1.02 -2.88 19.04
C THR A 13 -0.60 -2.44 20.43
N THR A 14 0.39 -3.08 21.00
CA THR A 14 0.98 -2.64 22.27
C THR A 14 1.75 -1.36 22.04
N ALA A 15 1.50 -0.34 22.86
CA ALA A 15 2.27 0.88 22.89
C ALA A 15 3.05 0.93 24.23
N TYR A 16 4.36 0.92 24.13
CA TYR A 16 5.24 1.04 25.30
C TYR A 16 6.54 1.75 24.92
N ILE A 17 7.25 2.20 25.93
CA ILE A 17 8.54 2.82 25.79
C ILE A 17 9.54 2.04 26.61
N GLN A 18 10.66 1.79 26.00
CA GLN A 18 11.77 1.06 26.60
C GLN A 18 12.89 2.04 26.95
N LEU A 19 13.41 1.95 28.16
CA LEU A 19 14.65 2.62 28.55
C LEU A 19 15.85 1.87 27.97
N ASP A 20 16.69 2.59 27.25
CA ASP A 20 17.90 2.03 26.71
C ASP A 20 19.09 2.24 27.64
N ARG A 21 19.59 1.18 28.22
CA ARG A 21 20.95 1.10 28.76
C ARG A 21 21.91 0.39 27.82
N SER A 22 21.38 -0.54 27.04
CA SER A 22 22.14 -1.47 26.19
C SER A 22 21.31 -1.99 25.03
N GLY A 23 20.19 -1.34 24.72
CA GLY A 23 19.21 -1.79 23.75
C GLY A 23 18.32 -2.95 24.22
N ARG A 24 18.26 -3.19 25.53
CA ARG A 24 17.49 -4.32 26.09
C ARG A 24 16.59 -3.96 27.25
N ASP A 25 16.90 -2.86 27.97
CA ASP A 25 16.28 -2.60 29.25
C ASP A 25 15.11 -1.65 29.13
N PHE A 26 14.04 -2.04 29.74
CA PHE A 26 12.93 -1.20 30.12
C PHE A 26 13.32 -0.29 31.29
N PHE A 27 12.43 0.61 31.66
CA PHE A 27 12.58 1.36 32.88
C PHE A 27 12.74 0.40 34.07
N THR A 28 13.77 0.61 34.87
CA THR A 28 14.00 -0.17 36.11
C THR A 28 13.58 0.70 37.27
N ASP A 29 12.61 0.23 38.05
CA ASP A 29 12.10 0.94 39.21
C ASP A 29 13.07 0.88 40.40
N SER A 30 12.67 1.53 41.51
CA SER A 30 13.46 1.56 42.73
C SER A 30 13.65 0.20 43.42
N SER A 31 12.87 -0.81 43.03
CA SER A 31 13.02 -2.17 43.51
C SER A 31 13.99 -2.99 42.64
N GLY A 32 14.43 -2.45 41.51
CA GLY A 32 15.28 -3.12 40.53
C GLY A 32 14.51 -3.91 39.48
N GLU A 33 13.19 -3.81 39.48
CA GLU A 33 12.35 -4.49 38.49
C GLU A 33 12.17 -3.66 37.21
N THR A 34 12.14 -4.34 36.10
CA THR A 34 11.94 -3.73 34.78
C THR A 34 10.47 -3.38 34.59
N GLN A 35 10.20 -2.13 34.27
CA GLN A 35 8.87 -1.60 34.06
C GLN A 35 8.68 -1.18 32.62
N ILE A 36 7.45 -1.26 32.15
CA ILE A 36 7.01 -0.69 30.87
C ILE A 36 6.17 0.55 31.16
N LEU A 37 6.27 1.55 30.29
CA LEU A 37 5.43 2.74 30.31
C LEU A 37 4.30 2.59 29.29
N PRO A 38 3.13 2.08 29.66
CA PRO A 38 2.01 2.03 28.76
C PRO A 38 1.35 3.41 28.65
N LEU A 39 0.87 3.72 27.45
CA LEU A 39 0.08 4.95 27.23
C LEU A 39 -1.32 4.86 27.86
N THR A 40 -1.89 3.69 27.88
CA THR A 40 -3.17 3.37 28.54
C THR A 40 -3.18 1.89 28.87
N GLY A 41 -3.94 1.44 29.85
CA GLY A 41 -3.99 0.02 30.09
C GLY A 41 -4.78 -0.42 31.31
N ILE A 42 -4.72 -1.72 31.55
CA ILE A 42 -5.24 -2.37 32.74
C ILE A 42 -4.03 -2.65 33.65
N ASP A 43 -4.14 -2.25 34.91
CA ASP A 43 -3.17 -2.57 35.93
C ASP A 43 -3.11 -4.09 36.13
N PRO A 44 -1.98 -4.73 35.87
CA PRO A 44 -1.89 -6.18 35.98
C PRO A 44 -1.99 -6.67 37.43
N MET A 45 -1.72 -5.84 38.40
CA MET A 45 -1.83 -6.20 39.82
C MET A 45 -3.26 -6.17 40.33
N THR A 46 -4.07 -5.23 39.84
CA THR A 46 -5.46 -5.06 40.30
C THR A 46 -6.48 -5.56 39.30
N GLY A 47 -6.08 -5.77 38.04
CA GLY A 47 -6.99 -6.12 36.94
C GLY A 47 -7.96 -5.01 36.55
N GLY A 48 -7.81 -3.82 37.16
CA GLY A 48 -8.61 -2.64 36.87
C GLY A 48 -7.96 -1.67 35.89
N PRO A 49 -8.72 -0.69 35.36
CA PRO A 49 -8.16 0.33 34.51
C PRO A 49 -7.17 1.21 35.31
N VAL A 50 -6.14 1.68 34.62
CA VAL A 50 -5.10 2.54 35.23
C VAL A 50 -5.64 3.94 35.46
N ILE A 51 -5.53 4.47 36.69
CA ILE A 51 -6.03 5.82 37.03
C ILE A 51 -5.32 6.88 36.22
N GLY A 52 -6.09 7.75 35.57
CA GLY A 52 -5.60 8.79 34.66
C GLY A 52 -5.32 8.31 33.26
N CYS A 53 -5.23 7.00 33.10
CA CYS A 53 -5.19 6.35 31.78
C CYS A 53 -6.41 5.46 31.54
N ASP A 54 -7.39 5.41 32.36
CA ASP A 54 -8.72 4.81 32.34
C ASP A 54 -9.21 4.44 33.75
N GLY A 55 -8.62 5.10 34.77
CA GLY A 55 -9.11 5.03 36.14
C GLY A 55 -8.56 3.92 37.03
N GLY A 56 -7.45 3.25 36.66
CA GLY A 56 -6.82 2.21 37.46
C GLY A 56 -5.98 2.73 38.65
N SER A 57 -5.20 1.89 39.28
CA SER A 57 -4.47 2.15 40.53
C SER A 57 -3.01 2.57 40.34
N ASN A 58 -2.51 2.68 39.14
CA ASN A 58 -1.12 3.04 38.89
C ASN A 58 -0.85 4.52 39.02
N THR A 59 0.38 4.88 39.29
CA THR A 59 0.82 6.27 39.43
C THR A 59 0.72 6.98 38.08
N ILE A 60 0.02 8.12 38.06
CA ILE A 60 0.03 9.04 36.94
C ILE A 60 1.29 9.87 37.08
N VAL A 61 2.06 10.00 36.02
CA VAL A 61 3.36 10.65 36.12
C VAL A 61 3.54 11.86 35.23
N ALA A 62 2.78 12.01 34.21
CA ALA A 62 2.68 13.21 33.40
C ALA A 62 1.34 13.18 32.70
N ASP A 63 0.98 14.22 32.01
CA ASP A 63 -0.31 14.40 31.36
C ASP A 63 -0.82 13.11 30.65
N GLY A 64 -1.49 12.26 31.41
CA GLY A 64 -2.02 10.97 30.93
C GLY A 64 -1.02 9.79 30.88
N VAL A 65 0.19 9.94 31.40
CA VAL A 65 1.19 8.86 31.46
C VAL A 65 1.03 8.01 32.71
N CYS A 66 1.09 6.72 32.53
CA CYS A 66 1.00 5.74 33.61
C CYS A 66 2.19 4.80 33.61
N LEU A 67 2.72 4.53 34.80
CA LEU A 67 3.69 3.48 35.05
C LEU A 67 2.96 2.19 35.45
N HIS A 68 3.29 1.13 34.78
CA HIS A 68 2.85 -0.20 35.13
C HIS A 68 4.01 -1.05 35.65
N PRO A 69 3.76 -1.98 36.58
CA PRO A 69 4.62 -3.13 36.75
C PRO A 69 4.78 -3.86 35.42
N ASP A 70 5.86 -4.59 35.25
CA ASP A 70 6.15 -5.30 34.02
C ASP A 70 4.95 -6.12 33.55
N THR A 71 4.45 -5.80 32.38
CA THR A 71 3.30 -6.43 31.76
C THR A 71 3.68 -7.30 30.55
N LEU A 72 4.98 -7.50 30.31
CA LEU A 72 5.48 -8.25 29.17
C LEU A 72 5.05 -9.72 29.21
N SER A 73 5.02 -10.31 30.39
CA SER A 73 4.74 -11.73 30.55
C SER A 73 3.27 -12.09 30.27
N ASP A 74 2.35 -11.17 30.49
CA ASP A 74 0.91 -11.40 30.35
C ASP A 74 0.27 -10.68 29.18
N GLY A 75 1.00 -9.76 28.54
CA GLY A 75 0.52 -9.02 27.38
C GLY A 75 -0.57 -7.98 27.67
N HIS A 76 -0.67 -7.50 28.89
CA HIS A 76 -1.66 -6.50 29.33
C HIS A 76 -1.23 -5.04 29.13
N GLY A 77 -0.17 -4.78 28.39
CA GLY A 77 0.25 -3.39 28.08
C GLY A 77 -0.85 -2.59 27.37
N ALA A 78 -0.72 -1.29 27.41
CA ALA A 78 -1.61 -0.37 26.68
C ALA A 78 -1.60 -0.71 25.18
N ARG A 79 -2.77 -0.85 24.61
CA ARG A 79 -2.92 -1.30 23.22
C ARG A 79 -3.87 -0.39 22.47
N LEU A 80 -3.51 -0.10 21.23
CA LEU A 80 -4.40 0.54 20.29
C LEU A 80 -5.35 -0.48 19.68
N ASN A 81 -6.65 -0.18 19.72
CA ASN A 81 -7.62 -0.91 18.90
C ASN A 81 -7.63 -0.32 17.48
N PRO A 82 -7.01 -0.96 16.48
CA PRO A 82 -6.95 -0.40 15.14
C PRO A 82 -8.32 -0.30 14.46
N ASN A 83 -9.30 -1.06 14.92
CA ASN A 83 -10.65 -1.05 14.34
C ASN A 83 -11.41 0.26 14.59
N LEU A 84 -10.95 1.08 15.55
CA LEU A 84 -11.50 2.43 15.77
C LEU A 84 -11.07 3.42 14.68
N TYR A 85 -10.01 3.11 13.95
CA TYR A 85 -9.36 4.00 12.99
C TYR A 85 -9.43 3.52 11.54
N ARG A 86 -9.99 2.36 11.30
CA ARG A 86 -10.10 1.80 9.95
C ARG A 86 -11.55 1.57 9.54
N ASP A 87 -11.83 1.83 8.30
CA ASP A 87 -13.08 1.43 7.69
C ASP A 87 -13.09 -0.07 7.42
N ALA A 88 -14.17 -0.73 7.73
CA ALA A 88 -14.37 -2.14 7.35
C ALA A 88 -14.39 -2.29 5.82
N ARG A 89 -14.97 -1.30 5.13
CA ARG A 89 -15.07 -1.24 3.68
C ARG A 89 -14.87 0.20 3.22
N GLY A 90 -13.99 0.41 2.23
CA GLY A 90 -13.81 1.72 1.60
C GLY A 90 -14.99 2.11 0.72
N LYS A 91 -15.15 3.43 0.54
CA LYS A 91 -16.06 4.02 -0.45
C LYS A 91 -15.47 3.76 -1.83
N LEU A 92 -16.29 3.33 -2.78
CA LEU A 92 -15.87 3.05 -4.15
C LEU A 92 -16.94 3.53 -5.12
N GLU A 93 -16.55 4.44 -6.00
CA GLU A 93 -17.36 4.92 -7.10
C GLU A 93 -16.73 4.49 -8.42
N ARG A 94 -17.55 4.06 -9.37
CA ARG A 94 -17.08 3.61 -10.69
C ARG A 94 -18.03 4.07 -11.77
N HIS A 95 -17.44 4.55 -12.87
CA HIS A 95 -18.18 4.87 -14.06
C HIS A 95 -17.56 4.15 -15.26
N ASN A 96 -18.39 3.56 -16.09
CA ASN A 96 -17.97 2.90 -17.30
C ASN A 96 -18.84 3.36 -18.46
N LEU A 97 -18.21 3.95 -19.47
CA LEU A 97 -18.82 4.30 -20.73
C LEU A 97 -18.20 3.45 -21.82
N PHE A 98 -19.04 2.76 -22.57
CA PHE A 98 -18.60 1.94 -23.67
C PHE A 98 -19.50 2.16 -24.88
N VAL A 99 -18.91 2.44 -26.04
CA VAL A 99 -19.59 2.69 -27.30
C VAL A 99 -19.04 1.74 -28.36
N PHE A 100 -19.94 1.01 -29.02
CA PHE A 100 -19.67 0.22 -30.21
C PHE A 100 -20.24 0.90 -31.43
N ILE A 101 -19.46 0.90 -32.50
CA ILE A 101 -19.89 1.38 -33.82
C ILE A 101 -19.54 0.29 -34.81
N ASN A 102 -20.55 -0.20 -35.53
CA ASN A 102 -20.40 -1.08 -36.67
C ASN A 102 -21.02 -0.42 -37.88
N HIS A 103 -20.32 -0.39 -38.99
CA HIS A 103 -20.77 0.18 -40.23
C HIS A 103 -20.44 -0.73 -41.41
N GLU A 104 -21.46 -1.28 -42.04
CA GLU A 104 -21.35 -2.01 -43.28
C GLU A 104 -21.28 -1.07 -44.47
N MET A 105 -20.23 -1.18 -45.27
CA MET A 105 -20.03 -0.38 -46.47
C MET A 105 -20.78 -0.99 -47.64
N LYS A 106 -21.09 -0.21 -48.64
CA LYS A 106 -21.72 -0.69 -49.89
C LYS A 106 -20.94 -1.82 -50.60
N SER A 107 -19.67 -1.93 -50.32
CA SER A 107 -18.78 -2.99 -50.84
C SER A 107 -18.83 -4.31 -50.07
N GLY A 108 -19.72 -4.45 -49.08
CA GLY A 108 -19.78 -5.61 -48.17
C GLY A 108 -18.64 -5.68 -47.12
N LYS A 109 -17.83 -4.63 -47.07
CA LYS A 109 -16.76 -4.53 -46.03
C LYS A 109 -17.35 -3.84 -44.79
N GLU A 110 -16.83 -4.19 -43.64
CA GLU A 110 -17.29 -3.67 -42.38
C GLU A 110 -16.19 -2.86 -41.68
N MET A 111 -16.55 -1.72 -41.15
CA MET A 111 -15.76 -0.95 -40.20
C MET A 111 -16.35 -1.14 -38.81
N TYR A 112 -15.50 -1.41 -37.83
CA TYR A 112 -15.90 -1.44 -36.44
C TYR A 112 -15.03 -0.52 -35.60
N ALA A 113 -15.64 0.11 -34.59
CA ALA A 113 -14.93 0.92 -33.63
C ALA A 113 -15.46 0.69 -32.22
N GLU A 114 -14.57 0.76 -31.26
CA GLU A 114 -14.90 0.71 -29.83
C GLU A 114 -14.29 1.94 -29.14
N ILE A 115 -15.06 2.58 -28.30
CA ILE A 115 -14.61 3.68 -27.46
C ILE A 115 -15.00 3.35 -26.03
N GLY A 116 -14.01 3.21 -25.17
CA GLY A 116 -14.21 2.92 -23.75
C GLY A 116 -13.58 3.98 -22.87
N ARG A 117 -14.29 4.40 -21.83
CA ARG A 117 -13.75 5.17 -20.72
C ARG A 117 -14.20 4.55 -19.41
N TYR A 118 -13.27 4.24 -18.55
CA TYR A 118 -13.51 3.77 -17.19
C TYR A 118 -12.86 4.71 -16.20
N THR A 119 -13.61 5.08 -15.15
CA THR A 119 -13.07 5.80 -14.00
C THR A 119 -13.45 5.08 -12.72
N SER A 120 -12.58 5.15 -11.73
CA SER A 120 -12.81 4.60 -10.40
C SER A 120 -12.16 5.49 -9.36
N GLU A 121 -12.94 5.86 -8.36
CA GLU A 121 -12.50 6.60 -7.18
C GLU A 121 -12.69 5.72 -5.94
N TYR A 122 -11.65 5.59 -5.14
CA TYR A 122 -11.65 4.76 -3.93
C TYR A 122 -11.07 5.53 -2.76
N GLU A 123 -11.83 5.57 -1.67
CA GLU A 123 -11.42 6.20 -0.42
C GLU A 123 -11.52 5.21 0.73
N LYS A 124 -10.53 5.23 1.62
CA LYS A 124 -10.52 4.38 2.80
C LYS A 124 -9.66 4.96 3.92
N ASN A 125 -10.21 4.95 5.13
CA ASN A 125 -9.44 5.19 6.34
C ASN A 125 -8.78 3.91 6.84
N LYS A 126 -7.54 4.04 7.32
CA LYS A 126 -6.75 2.98 7.97
C LYS A 126 -6.12 3.53 9.24
N GLU A 127 -5.74 2.65 10.13
CA GLU A 127 -4.96 3.02 11.32
C GLU A 127 -3.60 3.64 10.95
N SER A 128 -3.01 4.39 11.88
CA SER A 128 -1.67 4.99 11.72
C SER A 128 -0.59 3.94 11.45
N GLY A 129 0.52 4.35 10.91
CA GLY A 129 1.75 3.55 10.86
C GLY A 129 2.25 3.22 12.28
N GLY A 130 2.86 2.06 12.47
CA GLY A 130 3.51 1.70 13.73
C GLY A 130 5.03 1.65 13.58
N ILE A 131 5.74 1.99 14.64
CA ILE A 131 7.20 1.84 14.71
C ILE A 131 7.52 0.39 15.00
N PHE A 132 8.23 -0.27 14.09
CA PHE A 132 8.64 -1.66 14.25
C PHE A 132 10.05 -1.89 13.72
N SER A 133 10.72 -2.94 14.23
CA SER A 133 11.99 -3.42 13.72
C SER A 133 13.06 -2.33 13.67
N VAL A 134 13.68 -2.12 12.51
CA VAL A 134 14.78 -1.16 12.34
C VAL A 134 14.35 0.30 12.40
N GLN A 135 13.05 0.60 12.27
CA GLN A 135 12.51 1.97 12.32
C GLN A 135 12.31 2.51 13.75
N LYS A 136 12.85 1.81 14.76
CA LYS A 136 12.86 2.28 16.15
C LYS A 136 13.49 3.66 16.25
N GLN A 137 12.94 4.49 17.12
CA GLN A 137 13.38 5.87 17.34
C GLN A 137 13.91 6.07 18.76
N TYR A 138 14.90 6.92 18.90
CA TYR A 138 15.38 7.33 20.21
C TYR A 138 14.86 8.70 20.60
N MET A 139 14.52 8.81 21.87
CA MET A 139 14.18 10.04 22.56
C MET A 139 15.26 10.34 23.60
N ARG A 140 15.99 11.44 23.47
CA ARG A 140 17.06 11.79 24.42
C ARG A 140 16.70 12.94 25.31
N ASN A 141 16.17 14.03 24.74
CA ASN A 141 15.90 15.27 25.43
C ASN A 141 14.43 15.68 25.26
N ASN A 142 13.53 14.70 25.20
CA ASN A 142 12.12 14.96 25.00
C ASN A 142 11.54 15.69 26.22
N TYR A 143 10.81 16.78 25.97
CA TYR A 143 10.17 17.59 27.03
C TYR A 143 9.32 16.71 27.94
N TRP A 144 8.50 15.83 27.41
CA TRP A 144 7.57 15.00 28.19
C TRP A 144 8.29 13.92 29.00
N ALA A 145 9.38 13.39 28.48
CA ALA A 145 10.23 12.47 29.24
C ALA A 145 10.89 13.18 30.44
N GLN A 146 11.34 14.43 30.25
CA GLN A 146 11.86 15.27 31.36
C GLN A 146 10.79 15.53 32.42
N GLN A 147 9.56 15.86 32.02
CA GLN A 147 8.46 16.05 32.98
C GLN A 147 8.17 14.75 33.74
N LEU A 148 8.30 13.59 33.09
CA LEU A 148 8.15 12.28 33.72
C LEU A 148 9.25 12.06 34.78
N GLU A 149 10.50 12.38 34.45
CA GLU A 149 11.62 12.31 35.38
C GLU A 149 11.41 13.20 36.61
N ASP A 150 11.05 14.47 36.38
CA ASP A 150 10.82 15.45 37.44
C ASP A 150 9.69 15.03 38.40
N GLN A 151 8.64 14.40 37.86
CA GLN A 151 7.49 14.00 38.66
C GLN A 151 7.71 12.68 39.42
N THR A 152 8.48 11.79 38.90
CA THR A 152 8.73 10.48 39.52
C THR A 152 9.91 10.49 40.49
N GLY A 153 10.80 11.48 40.39
CA GLY A 153 12.07 11.52 41.13
C GLY A 153 13.05 10.41 40.68
N HIS A 154 12.72 9.70 39.61
CA HIS A 154 13.64 8.72 39.01
C HIS A 154 14.63 9.47 38.12
N ASP A 155 15.91 9.34 38.44
CA ASP A 155 16.99 9.82 37.55
C ASP A 155 17.03 8.96 36.31
N ILE A 156 16.17 9.30 35.35
CA ILE A 156 16.11 8.67 34.04
C ILE A 156 17.05 9.41 33.08
N ASN A 157 18.22 9.75 33.48
CA ASN A 157 19.25 10.37 32.64
C ASN A 157 19.71 9.41 31.51
N ARG A 158 18.75 8.94 30.70
CA ARG A 158 18.88 7.86 29.73
C ARG A 158 18.18 8.20 28.43
N THR A 159 18.61 7.53 27.40
CA THR A 159 17.95 7.56 26.13
C THR A 159 16.79 6.57 26.11
N TRP A 160 15.60 7.05 25.83
CA TRP A 160 14.42 6.23 25.66
C TRP A 160 14.36 5.64 24.26
N LEU A 161 14.01 4.36 24.16
CA LEU A 161 13.75 3.69 22.88
C LEU A 161 12.25 3.60 22.65
N VAL A 162 11.77 4.25 21.59
CA VAL A 162 10.38 4.14 21.12
C VAL A 162 10.29 2.97 20.15
N ASP A 163 9.67 1.89 20.60
CA ASP A 163 9.48 0.65 19.85
C ASP A 163 8.05 0.16 19.96
N SER A 164 7.57 -0.51 18.95
CA SER A 164 6.21 -1.07 18.88
C SER A 164 5.10 -0.06 19.18
N TRP A 165 5.41 1.23 19.06
CA TRP A 165 4.48 2.30 19.29
C TRP A 165 3.66 2.63 18.05
N ARG A 166 2.38 2.89 18.25
CA ARG A 166 1.46 3.36 17.24
C ARG A 166 0.67 4.54 17.82
N PRO A 167 0.75 5.74 17.23
CA PRO A 167 0.05 6.90 17.77
C PRO A 167 -1.46 6.73 17.69
N HIS A 168 -2.13 7.20 18.72
CA HIS A 168 -3.58 7.32 18.76
C HIS A 168 -4.03 8.54 17.94
N ASN A 169 -5.30 8.62 17.64
CA ASN A 169 -5.98 9.75 16.98
C ASN A 169 -5.45 10.10 15.58
N VAL A 170 -4.75 9.17 14.93
CA VAL A 170 -4.28 9.33 13.56
C VAL A 170 -4.96 8.29 12.66
N GLN A 171 -5.61 8.78 11.63
CA GLN A 171 -6.14 7.95 10.54
C GLN A 171 -5.35 8.23 9.27
N ARG A 172 -4.80 7.20 8.67
CA ARG A 172 -4.30 7.27 7.29
C ARG A 172 -5.49 7.32 6.36
N GLN A 173 -5.47 8.26 5.43
CA GLN A 173 -6.50 8.38 4.41
C GLN A 173 -5.91 7.94 3.08
N VAL A 174 -6.46 6.87 2.53
CA VAL A 174 -6.09 6.37 1.20
C VAL A 174 -7.11 6.87 0.20
N HIS A 175 -6.63 7.61 -0.78
CA HIS A 175 -7.39 8.07 -1.93
C HIS A 175 -6.75 7.51 -3.19
N ASN A 176 -7.53 6.85 -4.03
CA ASN A 176 -7.04 6.21 -5.23
C ASN A 176 -7.99 6.52 -6.40
N GLU A 177 -7.47 7.22 -7.39
CA GLU A 177 -8.17 7.52 -8.63
C GLU A 177 -7.58 6.69 -9.77
N LYS A 178 -8.46 6.08 -10.56
CA LYS A 178 -8.09 5.33 -11.76
C LYS A 178 -8.86 5.84 -12.96
N GLU A 179 -8.16 5.99 -14.06
CA GLU A 179 -8.76 6.32 -15.32
C GLU A 179 -8.19 5.43 -16.43
N THR A 180 -9.07 4.94 -17.29
CA THR A 180 -8.66 4.14 -18.44
C THR A 180 -9.44 4.60 -19.67
N TYR A 181 -8.72 4.86 -20.74
CA TYR A 181 -9.24 5.08 -22.06
C TYR A 181 -8.82 3.94 -22.98
N ARG A 182 -9.77 3.48 -23.79
CA ARG A 182 -9.53 2.49 -24.84
C ARG A 182 -10.23 2.94 -26.12
N PHE A 183 -9.49 2.87 -27.20
CA PHE A 183 -9.98 3.07 -28.54
C PHE A 183 -9.57 1.89 -29.42
N VAL A 184 -10.51 1.36 -30.18
CA VAL A 184 -10.28 0.34 -31.21
C VAL A 184 -10.89 0.86 -32.50
N LEU A 185 -10.16 0.70 -33.62
CA LEU A 185 -10.67 0.90 -34.95
C LEU A 185 -10.21 -0.26 -35.81
N GLY A 186 -11.14 -0.92 -36.45
CA GLY A 186 -10.82 -2.03 -37.33
C GLY A 186 -11.68 -2.09 -38.56
N PHE A 187 -11.19 -2.84 -39.52
CA PHE A 187 -11.85 -3.11 -40.77
C PHE A 187 -11.76 -4.59 -41.07
N ARG A 188 -12.83 -5.16 -41.56
CA ARG A 188 -12.88 -6.56 -42.00
C ARG A 188 -13.69 -6.73 -43.26
N GLY A 189 -13.44 -7.77 -43.99
CA GLY A 189 -14.16 -8.06 -45.21
C GLY A 189 -13.60 -9.24 -45.98
N GLN A 190 -14.14 -9.48 -47.15
CA GLN A 190 -13.69 -10.51 -48.05
C GLN A 190 -13.19 -9.88 -49.37
N THR A 191 -12.17 -10.46 -49.94
CA THR A 191 -11.68 -10.14 -51.31
C THR A 191 -12.47 -10.86 -52.35
N ASP A 192 -12.44 -10.43 -53.60
CA ASP A 192 -13.07 -11.10 -54.72
C ASP A 192 -12.51 -12.51 -54.96
N SER A 193 -11.31 -12.81 -54.48
CA SER A 193 -10.66 -14.10 -54.54
C SER A 193 -10.98 -15.04 -53.35
N GLY A 194 -11.94 -14.64 -52.49
CA GLY A 194 -12.42 -15.45 -51.36
C GLY A 194 -11.52 -15.47 -50.14
N TRP A 195 -10.62 -14.50 -50.01
CA TRP A 195 -9.87 -14.32 -48.76
C TRP A 195 -10.63 -13.43 -47.81
N ASP A 196 -10.82 -13.89 -46.56
CA ASP A 196 -11.29 -13.08 -45.48
C ASP A 196 -10.09 -12.33 -44.85
N TRP A 197 -10.29 -11.09 -44.55
CA TRP A 197 -9.28 -10.26 -43.91
C TRP A 197 -9.86 -9.42 -42.74
N ASP A 198 -9.06 -9.22 -41.71
CA ASP A 198 -9.36 -8.39 -40.57
C ASP A 198 -8.09 -7.61 -40.16
N THR A 199 -8.24 -6.33 -39.86
CA THR A 199 -7.14 -5.50 -39.39
C THR A 199 -7.67 -4.54 -38.36
N GLY A 200 -6.88 -4.32 -37.30
CA GLY A 200 -7.28 -3.48 -36.19
C GLY A 200 -6.14 -2.65 -35.61
N LEU A 201 -6.52 -1.49 -35.12
CA LEU A 201 -5.69 -0.61 -34.32
C LEU A 201 -6.30 -0.51 -32.93
N VAL A 202 -5.51 -0.72 -31.90
CA VAL A 202 -5.86 -0.52 -30.50
C VAL A 202 -4.97 0.53 -29.90
N VAL A 203 -5.55 1.51 -29.23
CA VAL A 203 -4.84 2.49 -28.38
C VAL A 203 -5.49 2.50 -27.03
N SER A 204 -4.72 2.29 -25.97
CA SER A 204 -5.21 2.34 -24.60
C SER A 204 -4.21 3.04 -23.69
N LYS A 205 -4.73 3.79 -22.73
CA LYS A 205 -3.97 4.38 -21.63
C LYS A 205 -4.73 4.17 -20.35
N ALA A 206 -4.04 3.69 -19.31
CA ALA A 206 -4.54 3.63 -17.95
C ALA A 206 -3.63 4.43 -17.04
N THR A 207 -4.21 5.19 -16.11
CA THR A 207 -3.50 5.90 -15.04
C THR A 207 -4.08 5.53 -13.70
N MET A 208 -3.25 5.56 -12.67
CA MET A 208 -3.66 5.44 -11.29
C MET A 208 -2.89 6.44 -10.45
N ASP A 209 -3.63 7.29 -9.76
CA ASP A 209 -3.12 8.22 -8.77
C ASP A 209 -3.51 7.69 -7.38
N ASP A 210 -2.52 7.25 -6.61
CA ASP A 210 -2.70 6.75 -5.23
C ASP A 210 -2.03 7.73 -4.28
N VAL A 211 -2.81 8.43 -3.48
CA VAL A 211 -2.33 9.33 -2.44
C VAL A 211 -2.73 8.77 -1.08
N THR A 212 -1.76 8.65 -0.20
CA THR A 212 -2.00 8.28 1.18
C THR A 212 -1.59 9.42 2.10
N ALA A 213 -2.59 10.10 2.65
CA ALA A 213 -2.39 11.17 3.63
C ALA A 213 -2.19 10.62 5.05
N ASN A 214 -1.61 11.46 5.90
CA ASN A 214 -1.38 11.18 7.32
C ASN A 214 -0.49 9.93 7.53
N ARG A 215 0.54 9.77 6.71
CA ARG A 215 1.64 8.84 6.99
C ARG A 215 2.58 9.49 8.01
N ILE A 216 3.40 8.70 8.67
CA ILE A 216 4.38 9.22 9.62
C ILE A 216 5.74 9.24 8.94
N GLY A 217 6.30 10.44 8.77
CA GLY A 217 7.67 10.63 8.30
C GLY A 217 8.66 10.28 9.40
N ALA A 218 9.69 9.51 9.07
CA ALA A 218 10.66 9.04 10.06
C ALA A 218 11.55 10.17 10.58
N HIS A 219 11.91 11.11 9.72
CA HIS A 219 12.73 12.27 10.07
C HIS A 219 11.95 13.26 10.96
N GLU A 220 10.75 13.60 10.58
CA GLU A 220 9.83 14.47 11.33
C GLU A 220 9.48 13.87 12.68
N LEU A 221 9.31 12.54 12.73
CA LEU A 221 9.10 11.82 13.98
C LEU A 221 10.32 11.92 14.90
N TYR A 222 11.53 11.70 14.35
CA TYR A 222 12.77 11.82 15.12
C TYR A 222 12.96 13.22 15.71
N GLU A 223 12.77 14.26 14.89
CA GLU A 223 12.84 15.65 15.34
C GLU A 223 11.81 15.95 16.43
N GLY A 224 10.56 15.53 16.20
CA GLY A 224 9.49 15.72 17.18
C GLY A 224 9.72 14.99 18.50
N LEU A 225 10.26 13.79 18.47
CA LEU A 225 10.60 13.02 19.68
C LEU A 225 11.80 13.59 20.43
N ASN A 226 12.64 14.40 19.81
CA ASN A 226 13.82 15.00 20.44
C ASN A 226 13.70 16.51 20.66
N ASP A 227 12.50 17.06 20.55
CA ASP A 227 12.20 18.45 20.87
C ASP A 227 12.17 18.67 22.40
N THR A 228 12.78 19.75 22.85
CA THR A 228 12.89 20.12 24.28
C THR A 228 11.76 21.03 24.77
N THR A 229 10.80 21.35 23.92
CA THR A 229 9.65 22.22 24.25
C THR A 229 8.37 21.39 24.40
N SER A 230 7.34 21.99 24.95
CA SER A 230 6.01 21.35 25.06
C SER A 230 5.37 20.97 23.72
N ALA A 231 5.94 21.44 22.61
CA ALA A 231 5.56 21.00 21.26
C ALA A 231 6.17 19.65 20.86
N ALA A 232 7.02 19.04 21.70
CA ALA A 232 7.56 17.71 21.49
C ALA A 232 6.44 16.68 21.25
N ILE A 233 6.71 15.69 20.44
CA ILE A 233 5.83 14.52 20.35
C ILE A 233 5.82 13.83 21.71
N ASN A 234 4.62 13.61 22.24
CA ASN A 234 4.38 12.96 23.52
C ASN A 234 3.93 11.51 23.31
N PRO A 235 4.84 10.52 23.31
CA PRO A 235 4.45 9.13 23.12
C PRO A 235 3.76 8.53 24.37
N PHE A 236 3.76 9.25 25.49
CA PHE A 236 3.12 8.85 26.75
C PHE A 236 1.65 9.24 26.80
N SER A 237 1.18 10.14 25.94
CA SER A 237 -0.20 10.61 25.91
C SER A 237 -0.98 10.01 24.74
N LYS A 238 -2.22 9.65 25.02
CA LYS A 238 -3.19 9.19 24.03
C LYS A 238 -3.78 10.36 23.23
N ASP A 239 -4.10 11.46 23.90
CA ASP A 239 -4.92 12.53 23.34
C ASP A 239 -4.10 13.77 22.93
N ASN A 240 -3.02 14.07 23.66
CA ASN A 240 -2.15 15.24 23.43
C ASN A 240 -0.75 14.79 23.06
N ASN A 241 -0.63 14.09 21.94
CA ASN A 241 0.63 13.48 21.54
C ASN A 241 1.43 14.31 20.52
N ASN A 242 0.88 15.43 20.01
CA ASN A 242 1.53 16.32 19.03
C ASN A 242 2.06 15.59 17.77
N ILE A 243 1.45 14.47 17.43
CA ILE A 243 1.93 13.63 16.32
C ILE A 243 1.71 14.30 14.94
N GLU A 244 0.84 15.29 14.87
CA GLU A 244 0.50 16.01 13.64
C GLU A 244 1.73 16.61 12.98
N ARG A 245 2.74 16.98 13.75
CA ARG A 245 4.01 17.52 13.24
C ARG A 245 4.87 16.52 12.48
N ALA A 246 4.57 15.24 12.64
CA ALA A 246 5.27 14.16 11.93
C ALA A 246 4.45 13.56 10.79
N LEU A 247 3.29 14.13 10.48
CA LEU A 247 2.45 13.62 9.40
C LEU A 247 2.94 14.13 8.05
N VAL A 248 2.99 13.22 7.09
CA VAL A 248 3.35 13.47 5.69
C VAL A 248 2.34 12.79 4.78
N ASP A 249 2.12 13.37 3.62
CA ASP A 249 1.35 12.78 2.55
C ASP A 249 2.32 12.18 1.54
N VAL A 250 1.99 11.02 1.01
CA VAL A 250 2.82 10.33 0.02
C VAL A 250 1.99 9.87 -1.16
N TYR A 251 2.61 9.80 -2.33
CA TYR A 251 1.95 9.45 -3.57
C TYR A 251 2.58 8.25 -4.27
N ARG A 252 1.82 7.70 -5.20
CA ARG A 252 2.24 6.76 -6.22
C ARG A 252 1.42 7.01 -7.49
N TYR A 253 2.10 7.25 -8.60
CA TYR A 253 1.49 7.49 -9.89
C TYR A 253 1.86 6.40 -10.87
N ASP A 254 0.87 5.62 -11.30
CA ASP A 254 1.04 4.57 -12.28
C ASP A 254 0.51 5.00 -13.65
N THR A 255 1.25 4.68 -14.68
CA THR A 255 0.79 4.85 -16.06
C THR A 255 1.09 3.59 -16.87
N SER A 256 0.10 3.11 -17.62
CA SER A 256 0.26 2.03 -18.59
C SER A 256 -0.28 2.49 -19.95
N LYS A 257 0.47 2.22 -21.01
CA LYS A 257 0.10 2.56 -22.39
C LYS A 257 0.23 1.34 -23.28
N LEU A 258 -0.74 1.14 -24.15
CA LEU A 258 -0.76 0.10 -25.15
C LEU A 258 -1.11 0.71 -26.51
N ARG A 259 -0.33 0.37 -27.53
CA ARG A 259 -0.66 0.62 -28.95
C ARG A 259 -0.42 -0.70 -29.69
N SER A 260 -1.41 -1.18 -30.38
CA SER A 260 -1.30 -2.42 -31.15
C SER A 260 -1.92 -2.22 -32.51
N PHE A 261 -1.28 -2.78 -33.51
CA PHE A 261 -1.82 -2.94 -34.86
C PHE A 261 -1.73 -4.43 -35.20
N ASP A 262 -2.83 -5.00 -35.68
CA ASP A 262 -2.89 -6.39 -36.10
C ASP A 262 -3.56 -6.54 -37.48
N PHE A 263 -3.17 -7.60 -38.15
CA PHE A 263 -3.84 -8.06 -39.38
C PHE A 263 -3.96 -9.57 -39.39
N LYS A 264 -5.02 -10.06 -40.00
CA LYS A 264 -5.30 -11.47 -40.25
C LYS A 264 -5.79 -11.62 -41.67
N LEU A 265 -5.38 -12.69 -42.30
CA LEU A 265 -5.81 -13.09 -43.63
C LEU A 265 -6.08 -14.59 -43.60
N SER A 266 -7.30 -15.00 -43.98
CA SER A 266 -7.69 -16.40 -43.96
C SER A 266 -8.40 -16.81 -45.23
N LYS A 267 -8.21 -18.06 -45.59
CA LYS A 267 -8.92 -18.70 -46.70
C LYS A 267 -9.33 -20.11 -46.30
N PRO A 268 -10.65 -20.39 -46.20
CA PRO A 268 -11.13 -21.69 -45.76
C PRO A 268 -10.97 -22.79 -46.86
N ASP A 269 -10.87 -22.37 -48.08
CA ASP A 269 -10.79 -23.22 -49.30
C ASP A 269 -9.54 -22.89 -50.13
N LEU A 270 -8.35 -22.89 -49.52
CA LEU A 270 -7.10 -22.56 -50.18
C LEU A 270 -6.84 -23.49 -51.37
N PHE A 271 -7.05 -24.79 -51.19
CA PHE A 271 -7.15 -25.83 -52.23
C PHE A 271 -7.89 -27.05 -51.69
N SER A 272 -8.51 -27.81 -52.61
CA SER A 272 -9.29 -29.00 -52.25
C SER A 272 -8.45 -30.28 -52.39
N THR A 273 -8.62 -31.16 -51.41
CA THR A 273 -8.10 -32.55 -51.43
C THR A 273 -9.27 -33.54 -51.60
N LYS A 274 -8.97 -34.81 -51.70
CA LYS A 274 -10.02 -35.89 -51.73
C LYS A 274 -10.78 -35.95 -50.40
N ALA A 275 -10.20 -35.42 -49.31
CA ALA A 275 -10.76 -35.46 -47.97
C ALA A 275 -11.48 -34.18 -47.57
N GLY A 276 -11.40 -33.13 -48.38
CA GLY A 276 -12.01 -31.81 -48.14
C GLY A 276 -11.05 -30.65 -48.44
N ASP A 277 -11.47 -29.44 -48.07
CA ASP A 277 -10.73 -28.22 -48.36
C ASP A 277 -9.69 -27.94 -47.28
N VAL A 278 -8.51 -27.51 -47.70
CA VAL A 278 -7.43 -27.06 -46.81
C VAL A 278 -7.65 -25.57 -46.51
N ALA A 279 -7.71 -25.24 -45.24
CA ALA A 279 -7.81 -23.85 -44.78
C ALA A 279 -6.45 -23.29 -44.33
N LEU A 280 -6.23 -22.01 -44.58
CA LEU A 280 -5.03 -21.28 -44.18
C LEU A 280 -5.44 -19.99 -43.46
N LEU A 281 -4.78 -19.70 -42.33
CA LEU A 281 -4.79 -18.44 -41.65
C LEU A 281 -3.35 -17.95 -41.51
N ILE A 282 -3.10 -16.70 -41.86
CA ILE A 282 -1.85 -15.99 -41.58
C ILE A 282 -2.15 -14.65 -40.93
N GLY A 283 -1.27 -14.19 -40.09
CA GLY A 283 -1.46 -12.87 -39.44
C GLY A 283 -0.21 -12.38 -38.77
N GLY A 284 -0.29 -11.15 -38.33
CA GLY A 284 0.78 -10.51 -37.61
C GLY A 284 0.27 -9.42 -36.68
N GLU A 285 1.05 -9.12 -35.69
CA GLU A 285 0.80 -8.06 -34.70
C GLU A 285 2.10 -7.27 -34.50
N TYR A 286 1.94 -5.96 -34.45
CA TYR A 286 2.91 -5.05 -33.85
C TYR A 286 2.30 -4.44 -32.60
N ARG A 287 3.01 -4.55 -31.45
CA ARG A 287 2.52 -4.05 -30.18
C ARG A 287 3.61 -3.28 -29.46
N HIS A 288 3.27 -2.05 -29.05
CA HIS A 288 4.10 -1.21 -28.19
C HIS A 288 3.42 -1.09 -26.83
N GLU A 289 4.15 -1.46 -25.77
CA GLU A 289 3.72 -1.38 -24.38
C GLU A 289 4.71 -0.49 -23.62
N ALA A 290 4.17 0.40 -22.79
CA ALA A 290 4.96 1.22 -21.88
C ALA A 290 4.28 1.27 -20.52
N TYR A 291 5.10 1.23 -19.48
CA TYR A 291 4.69 1.28 -18.09
C TYR A 291 5.61 2.19 -17.29
N ALA A 292 5.02 2.96 -16.36
CA ALA A 292 5.74 3.75 -15.37
C ALA A 292 5.02 3.66 -14.02
N ASP A 293 5.79 3.45 -12.96
CA ASP A 293 5.39 3.50 -11.55
C ASP A 293 6.32 4.51 -10.88
N ASP A 294 5.80 5.69 -10.59
CA ASP A 294 6.49 6.83 -9.99
C ASP A 294 6.02 6.97 -8.54
N ARG A 295 6.93 6.91 -7.60
CA ARG A 295 6.66 6.91 -6.17
C ARG A 295 7.27 8.12 -5.50
N ASP A 296 6.64 8.52 -4.40
CA ASP A 296 7.15 9.57 -3.54
C ASP A 296 8.61 9.27 -3.09
N PRO A 297 9.51 10.26 -3.10
CA PRO A 297 10.90 10.09 -2.66
C PRO A 297 11.06 9.52 -1.24
N LEU A 298 10.07 9.70 -0.37
CA LEU A 298 10.05 9.08 0.95
C LEU A 298 9.79 7.56 0.90
N LEU A 299 9.24 7.05 -0.21
CA LEU A 299 8.87 5.66 -0.40
C LEU A 299 9.80 4.90 -1.35
N ASP A 300 10.45 5.59 -2.30
CA ASP A 300 11.25 4.95 -3.35
C ASP A 300 12.71 4.65 -2.93
N GLY A 301 13.14 5.19 -1.78
CA GLY A 301 14.51 5.06 -1.27
C GLY A 301 15.42 6.23 -1.66
N THR A 302 14.92 7.25 -2.36
CA THR A 302 15.67 8.50 -2.66
C THR A 302 16.00 9.24 -1.37
N VAL A 303 15.06 9.30 -0.42
CA VAL A 303 15.30 9.78 0.93
C VAL A 303 15.66 8.58 1.82
N PRO A 304 16.92 8.44 2.24
CA PRO A 304 17.34 7.31 3.03
C PRO A 304 16.81 7.41 4.47
N PHE A 305 16.33 6.31 5.00
CA PHE A 305 16.06 6.21 6.42
C PHE A 305 17.38 6.10 7.19
N ALA A 306 17.60 6.99 8.15
CA ALA A 306 18.67 6.89 9.12
C ALA A 306 18.10 6.47 10.47
N ASN A 307 18.66 5.41 11.06
CA ASN A 307 18.27 4.99 12.40
C ASN A 307 18.87 5.89 13.48
N TYR A 308 18.51 5.62 14.71
CA TYR A 308 18.99 6.31 15.89
C TYR A 308 20.52 6.29 16.10
N GLN A 309 21.23 5.38 15.49
CA GLN A 309 22.70 5.29 15.51
C GLN A 309 23.34 6.11 14.38
N GLY A 310 22.53 6.77 13.56
CA GLY A 310 23.00 7.51 12.38
C GLY A 310 23.36 6.59 11.20
N MET A 311 23.06 5.30 11.27
CA MET A 311 23.26 4.39 10.16
C MET A 311 22.11 4.50 9.17
N THR A 312 22.43 4.68 7.90
CA THR A 312 21.45 4.66 6.83
C THR A 312 21.09 3.22 6.46
N HIS A 313 19.81 3.01 6.22
CA HIS A 313 19.26 1.70 5.80
C HIS A 313 18.61 1.84 4.43
N PRO A 314 19.30 1.49 3.34
CA PRO A 314 18.81 1.70 1.97
C PRO A 314 17.57 0.85 1.63
N PHE A 315 17.31 -0.19 2.43
CA PHE A 315 16.14 -1.06 2.25
C PHE A 315 14.98 -0.74 3.21
N VAL A 316 15.00 0.43 3.82
CA VAL A 316 13.98 0.89 4.77
C VAL A 316 13.46 2.24 4.30
N SER A 317 12.14 2.34 4.18
CA SER A 317 11.46 3.58 3.80
C SER A 317 11.63 4.67 4.86
N ALA A 318 11.74 5.92 4.43
CA ALA A 318 11.66 7.10 5.31
C ALA A 318 10.24 7.31 5.89
N VAL A 319 9.27 6.49 5.51
CA VAL A 319 7.91 6.48 6.07
C VAL A 319 7.74 5.32 7.01
N ILE A 320 7.33 5.60 8.24
CA ILE A 320 7.13 4.60 9.30
C ILE A 320 6.09 3.55 8.87
N GLY A 321 6.44 2.27 9.08
CA GLY A 321 5.60 1.13 8.74
C GLY A 321 5.47 0.87 7.23
N SER A 322 6.46 1.31 6.44
CA SER A 322 6.58 1.02 5.01
C SER A 322 7.91 0.35 4.69
N SER A 323 7.91 -0.40 3.59
CA SER A 323 9.12 -0.84 2.90
C SER A 323 9.33 0.00 1.65
N PRO A 324 10.57 0.31 1.28
CA PRO A 324 10.84 1.06 0.06
C PRO A 324 10.53 0.20 -1.16
N SER A 325 10.10 0.87 -2.21
CA SER A 325 9.92 0.30 -3.54
C SER A 325 10.35 1.34 -4.55
N THR A 326 11.42 1.06 -5.29
CA THR A 326 11.97 1.98 -6.28
C THR A 326 10.99 2.23 -7.42
N ASP A 327 11.13 3.39 -8.03
CA ASP A 327 10.46 3.69 -9.28
C ASP A 327 10.75 2.63 -10.32
N THR A 328 9.76 2.35 -11.12
CA THR A 328 9.88 1.37 -12.19
C THR A 328 9.25 1.91 -13.46
N PHE A 329 10.00 1.87 -14.53
CA PHE A 329 9.51 2.23 -15.85
C PHE A 329 10.14 1.33 -16.90
N GLY A 330 9.43 1.14 -17.97
CA GLY A 330 9.90 0.34 -19.09
C GLY A 330 8.98 0.42 -20.27
N GLU A 331 9.53 0.13 -21.42
CA GLU A 331 8.78 -0.01 -22.65
C GLU A 331 9.32 -1.18 -23.46
N ARG A 332 8.47 -1.77 -24.28
CA ARG A 332 8.87 -2.80 -25.22
C ARG A 332 8.04 -2.77 -26.49
N ASN A 333 8.65 -3.24 -27.57
CA ASN A 333 7.98 -3.55 -28.82
C ASN A 333 7.91 -5.06 -28.98
N VAL A 334 6.80 -5.54 -29.48
CA VAL A 334 6.57 -6.95 -29.79
C VAL A 334 6.10 -7.05 -31.23
N ASP A 335 6.86 -7.76 -32.05
CA ASP A 335 6.51 -8.12 -33.41
C ASP A 335 6.19 -9.61 -33.45
N SER A 336 5.03 -9.96 -33.96
CA SER A 336 4.57 -11.33 -34.04
C SER A 336 4.06 -11.66 -35.42
N LEU A 337 4.44 -12.83 -35.93
CA LEU A 337 3.87 -13.43 -37.12
C LEU A 337 3.37 -14.82 -36.77
N PHE A 338 2.22 -15.19 -37.26
CA PHE A 338 1.65 -16.51 -37.04
C PHE A 338 1.01 -17.05 -38.32
N MET A 339 1.01 -18.37 -38.43
CA MET A 339 0.37 -19.08 -39.52
C MET A 339 -0.28 -20.33 -38.95
N GLU A 340 -1.49 -20.61 -39.40
CA GLU A 340 -2.22 -21.81 -39.04
C GLU A 340 -2.80 -22.45 -40.29
N MET A 341 -2.68 -23.79 -40.41
CA MET A 341 -3.21 -24.55 -41.51
C MET A 341 -4.04 -25.73 -41.00
N GLN A 342 -5.26 -25.85 -41.50
CA GLN A 342 -6.12 -26.99 -41.22
C GLN A 342 -6.18 -27.87 -42.48
N ILE A 343 -5.80 -29.13 -42.32
CA ILE A 343 -5.67 -30.08 -43.41
C ILE A 343 -6.60 -31.29 -43.15
N PRO A 344 -7.65 -31.52 -43.94
CA PRO A 344 -8.40 -32.73 -43.85
C PRO A 344 -7.56 -33.89 -44.41
N VAL A 345 -7.24 -34.87 -43.54
CA VAL A 345 -6.44 -36.07 -43.90
C VAL A 345 -7.34 -37.16 -44.40
N THR A 346 -8.52 -37.28 -43.81
CA THR A 346 -9.61 -38.15 -44.25
C THR A 346 -10.93 -37.46 -43.96
N GLU A 347 -12.06 -38.01 -44.47
CA GLU A 347 -13.40 -37.48 -44.13
C GLU A 347 -13.70 -37.41 -42.61
N LYS A 348 -12.90 -38.11 -41.79
CA LYS A 348 -13.10 -38.21 -40.34
C LYS A 348 -11.93 -37.66 -39.54
N ILE A 349 -10.81 -37.31 -40.17
CA ILE A 349 -9.58 -36.88 -39.48
C ILE A 349 -9.10 -35.57 -40.08
N ASN A 350 -8.99 -34.55 -39.28
CA ASN A 350 -8.37 -33.27 -39.60
C ASN A 350 -7.03 -33.14 -38.84
N ALA A 351 -6.00 -32.66 -39.51
CA ALA A 351 -4.75 -32.23 -38.89
C ALA A 351 -4.70 -30.70 -38.86
N GLN A 352 -4.11 -30.16 -37.83
CA GLN A 352 -3.87 -28.71 -37.63
C GLN A 352 -2.39 -28.51 -37.37
N ALA A 353 -1.79 -27.53 -38.04
CA ALA A 353 -0.43 -27.08 -37.82
C ALA A 353 -0.46 -25.58 -37.60
N ALA A 354 0.25 -25.10 -36.55
CA ALA A 354 0.38 -23.69 -36.20
C ALA A 354 1.83 -23.34 -35.86
#